data_293f20f9903c57c9bbda4e0543afec7f
#
_entry.id   293f20f9903c57c9bbda4e0543afec7f
#
_cell.length_a   1.000
_cell.length_b   1.000
_cell.length_c   1.000
_cell.angle_alpha   90.00
_cell.angle_beta   90.00
_cell.angle_gamma   90.00
#
_symmetry.space_group_name_H-M   'P 1'
#
loop_
_entity.id
_entity.type
_entity.pdbx_description
1 polymer ?
#
loop_
_entity_poly.entity_id
_entity_poly.type
_entity_poly.pdbx_seq_one_letter_code
_entity_poly.pdbx_strand_id
1 'polypeptide(L)'
;PTQSHNSAPVVTHDGADWENMDEQLNVLIIGSDEGKGRTGVRPDVIMVASINPAHRSVHVFNIPRNLQYAQFSPGSPGADAFPDGFDYGERMINWVWTWAEESDAYKDSENPGLDATRDAVSGVVGLHVDKTMLVNMKGFERVIDSLGGVTVDVPRDLPKAKEGVC
;
A
#
# COMPACT_ATOMS: atom_id res chain seq x y z
N PRO A 1 10.68 -25.05 -13.36
CA PRO A 1 11.50 -23.87 -13.22
C PRO A 1 10.77 -22.92 -12.31
N THR A 2 11.17 -22.90 -11.05
CA THR A 2 10.65 -22.03 -10.01
C THR A 2 11.18 -20.63 -10.29
N GLN A 3 10.31 -19.72 -10.74
CA GLN A 3 10.62 -18.30 -10.76
C GLN A 3 10.73 -17.83 -9.30
N SER A 4 11.94 -17.49 -8.92
CA SER A 4 12.23 -16.76 -7.69
C SER A 4 11.69 -15.34 -7.88
N HIS A 5 10.54 -15.02 -7.31
CA HIS A 5 10.06 -13.65 -7.18
C HIS A 5 10.95 -12.90 -6.18
N ASN A 6 12.14 -12.53 -6.66
CA ASN A 6 13.04 -11.62 -5.95
C ASN A 6 12.77 -10.19 -6.48
N SER A 7 11.51 -9.77 -6.40
CA SER A 7 11.11 -8.47 -6.90
C SER A 7 11.63 -7.36 -5.98
N ALA A 8 12.38 -6.45 -6.57
CA ALA A 8 12.67 -5.14 -6.00
C ALA A 8 11.33 -4.41 -5.72
N PRO A 9 11.31 -3.41 -4.83
CA PRO A 9 10.12 -2.58 -4.65
C PRO A 9 9.62 -2.08 -6.01
N VAL A 10 8.34 -2.31 -6.30
CA VAL A 10 7.74 -1.76 -7.52
C VAL A 10 7.39 -0.30 -7.22
N VAL A 11 8.11 0.61 -7.85
CA VAL A 11 7.77 2.03 -7.82
C VAL A 11 7.14 2.35 -9.18
N THR A 12 5.86 2.68 -9.18
CA THR A 12 5.18 3.11 -10.41
C THR A 12 5.44 4.59 -10.63
N HIS A 13 6.01 4.93 -11.79
CA HIS A 13 6.26 6.30 -12.22
C HIS A 13 5.33 6.65 -13.37
N ASP A 14 4.68 7.78 -13.29
CA ASP A 14 3.98 8.42 -14.42
C ASP A 14 4.74 9.64 -14.96
N GLY A 15 6.07 9.59 -14.86
CA GLY A 15 6.95 10.59 -15.47
C GLY A 15 7.15 11.89 -14.67
N ALA A 16 6.81 11.92 -13.39
CA ALA A 16 7.05 13.10 -12.57
C ALA A 16 8.55 13.36 -12.38
N ASP A 17 8.93 14.60 -12.58
CA ASP A 17 10.31 15.09 -12.41
C ASP A 17 10.55 15.36 -10.91
N TRP A 18 11.28 14.46 -10.27
CA TRP A 18 11.59 14.54 -8.83
C TRP A 18 12.46 15.75 -8.46
N GLU A 19 13.17 16.33 -9.44
CA GLU A 19 14.10 17.42 -9.20
C GLU A 19 13.45 18.81 -9.15
N ASN A 20 12.21 18.93 -9.68
CA ASN A 20 11.47 20.20 -9.77
C ASN A 20 10.14 20.17 -9.03
N MET A 21 10.06 19.47 -7.89
CA MET A 21 8.83 19.37 -7.13
C MET A 21 8.62 20.63 -6.25
N ASP A 22 7.94 21.61 -6.81
CA ASP A 22 7.37 22.74 -6.03
C ASP A 22 5.99 22.39 -5.44
N GLU A 23 5.36 21.31 -5.93
CA GLU A 23 4.02 20.88 -5.55
C GLU A 23 4.02 19.76 -4.50
N GLN A 24 2.90 19.63 -3.79
CA GLN A 24 2.68 18.56 -2.83
C GLN A 24 2.66 17.20 -3.53
N LEU A 25 3.39 16.23 -3.00
CA LEU A 25 3.44 14.86 -3.49
C LEU A 25 2.84 13.90 -2.46
N ASN A 26 1.83 13.12 -2.86
CA ASN A 26 1.22 12.10 -2.04
C ASN A 26 1.65 10.71 -2.51
N VAL A 27 2.40 10.02 -1.68
CA VAL A 27 2.93 8.67 -1.97
C VAL A 27 2.19 7.64 -1.14
N LEU A 28 1.50 6.73 -1.79
CA LEU A 28 0.93 5.54 -1.15
C LEU A 28 2.03 4.50 -0.94
N ILE A 29 2.19 4.06 0.29
CA ILE A 29 3.13 3.00 0.67
C ILE A 29 2.31 1.79 1.11
N ILE A 30 2.48 0.69 0.40
CA ILE A 30 1.80 -0.58 0.67
C ILE A 30 2.85 -1.59 1.11
N GLY A 31 2.73 -2.09 2.33
CA GLY A 31 3.51 -3.22 2.84
C GLY A 31 2.74 -4.52 2.68
N SER A 32 3.33 -5.47 1.97
CA SER A 32 2.75 -6.81 1.83
C SER A 32 3.65 -7.87 2.44
N ASP A 33 3.03 -8.84 3.11
CA ASP A 33 3.69 -10.05 3.58
C ASP A 33 3.55 -11.16 2.51
N GLU A 34 4.19 -10.94 1.36
CA GLU A 34 4.31 -11.97 0.33
C GLU A 34 5.28 -13.05 0.82
N GLY A 35 4.74 -14.15 1.33
CA GLY A 35 5.51 -15.32 1.81
C GLY A 35 5.18 -16.60 1.05
N LYS A 36 6.09 -17.60 1.12
CA LYS A 36 5.84 -18.94 0.58
C LYS A 36 4.54 -19.52 1.14
N GLY A 37 3.58 -19.85 0.26
CA GLY A 37 2.34 -20.54 0.60
C GLY A 37 1.12 -19.66 0.83
N ARG A 38 1.17 -18.37 0.54
CA ARG A 38 0.01 -17.47 0.53
C ARG A 38 -0.40 -17.17 -0.91
N THR A 39 -1.68 -17.33 -1.21
CA THR A 39 -2.30 -16.92 -2.49
C THR A 39 -2.91 -15.53 -2.29
N GLY A 40 -2.55 -14.60 -3.19
CA GLY A 40 -3.04 -13.22 -3.19
C GLY A 40 -2.24 -12.28 -2.29
N VAL A 41 -2.20 -11.01 -2.66
CA VAL A 41 -1.60 -9.92 -1.88
C VAL A 41 -2.67 -9.35 -0.97
N ARG A 42 -2.42 -9.37 0.35
CA ARG A 42 -3.22 -8.63 1.32
C ARG A 42 -2.32 -7.60 1.99
N PRO A 43 -2.51 -6.32 1.71
CA PRO A 43 -1.75 -5.28 2.38
C PRO A 43 -1.95 -5.33 3.90
N ASP A 44 -0.86 -5.45 4.65
CA ASP A 44 -0.86 -5.35 6.11
C ASP A 44 -0.52 -3.94 6.57
N VAL A 45 0.22 -3.19 5.75
CA VAL A 45 0.56 -1.79 5.97
C VAL A 45 0.04 -0.97 4.80
N ILE A 46 -0.75 0.05 5.10
CA ILE A 46 -1.28 0.99 4.13
C ILE A 46 -1.04 2.40 4.69
N MET A 47 -0.16 3.17 4.06
CA MET A 47 0.19 4.52 4.50
C MET A 47 0.22 5.47 3.32
N VAL A 48 -0.14 6.73 3.56
CA VAL A 48 0.09 7.83 2.62
C VAL A 48 1.08 8.80 3.24
N ALA A 49 2.20 9.01 2.57
CA ALA A 49 3.15 10.07 2.90
C ALA A 49 2.85 11.27 2.00
N SER A 50 2.35 12.34 2.59
CA SER A 50 2.11 13.61 1.92
C SER A 50 3.31 14.52 2.16
N ILE A 51 4.08 14.75 1.11
CA ILE A 51 5.34 15.49 1.13
C ILE A 51 5.06 16.89 0.58
N ASN A 52 5.40 17.92 1.35
CA ASN A 52 5.31 19.31 0.90
C ASN A 52 6.73 19.91 0.88
N PRO A 53 7.35 20.01 -0.31
CA PRO A 53 8.71 20.51 -0.45
C PRO A 53 8.84 21.98 -0.05
N ALA A 54 7.85 22.82 -0.39
CA ALA A 54 7.86 24.26 -0.09
C ALA A 54 7.90 24.51 1.42
N HIS A 55 7.21 23.70 2.21
CA HIS A 55 7.19 23.78 3.68
C HIS A 55 8.18 22.83 4.36
N ARG A 56 8.94 22.03 3.61
CA ARG A 56 9.85 21.00 4.11
C ARG A 56 9.17 20.09 5.16
N SER A 57 7.93 19.71 4.91
CA SER A 57 7.14 18.90 5.82
C SER A 57 6.66 17.61 5.17
N VAL A 58 6.54 16.58 5.99
CA VAL A 58 5.95 15.29 5.61
C VAL A 58 4.87 14.94 6.62
N HIS A 59 3.67 14.68 6.13
CA HIS A 59 2.57 14.17 6.93
C HIS A 59 2.31 12.71 6.55
N VAL A 60 2.24 11.82 7.54
CA VAL A 60 1.98 10.41 7.32
C VAL A 60 0.62 10.04 7.85
N PHE A 61 -0.22 9.50 6.96
CA PHE A 61 -1.54 8.97 7.28
C PHE A 61 -1.46 7.44 7.28
N ASN A 62 -1.67 6.82 8.42
CA ASN A 62 -1.75 5.36 8.52
C ASN A 62 -3.20 4.93 8.43
N ILE A 63 -3.52 4.08 7.44
CA ILE A 63 -4.85 3.55 7.22
C ILE A 63 -4.90 2.13 7.81
N PRO A 64 -5.77 1.88 8.81
CA PRO A 64 -5.92 0.54 9.36
C PRO A 64 -6.35 -0.46 8.29
N ARG A 65 -5.62 -1.57 8.15
CA ARG A 65 -5.92 -2.61 7.15
C ARG A 65 -7.35 -3.18 7.24
N ASN A 66 -7.94 -3.09 8.42
CA ASN A 66 -9.30 -3.56 8.73
C ASN A 66 -10.36 -2.44 8.67
N LEU A 67 -10.04 -1.29 8.07
CA LEU A 67 -11.02 -0.26 7.80
C LEU A 67 -12.13 -0.84 6.92
N GLN A 68 -13.37 -0.75 7.39
CA GLN A 68 -14.54 -1.27 6.68
C GLN A 68 -15.24 -0.18 5.86
N TYR A 69 -15.93 -0.61 4.79
CA TYR A 69 -16.71 0.26 3.91
C TYR A 69 -15.91 1.45 3.36
N ALA A 70 -14.64 1.22 3.03
CA ALA A 70 -13.79 2.25 2.44
C ALA A 70 -14.45 2.82 1.19
N GLN A 71 -14.58 4.15 1.14
CA GLN A 71 -15.06 4.85 -0.04
C GLN A 71 -13.95 4.89 -1.09
N PHE A 72 -14.31 4.72 -2.35
CA PHE A 72 -13.38 4.90 -3.45
C PHE A 72 -13.39 6.36 -3.94
N SER A 73 -12.32 6.74 -4.62
CA SER A 73 -12.27 8.05 -5.28
C SER A 73 -13.37 8.17 -6.34
N PRO A 74 -14.06 9.31 -6.44
CA PRO A 74 -15.13 9.50 -7.42
C PRO A 74 -14.65 9.27 -8.86
N GLY A 75 -15.45 8.53 -9.63
CA GLY A 75 -15.16 8.21 -11.03
C GLY A 75 -14.18 7.04 -11.23
N SER A 76 -13.76 6.38 -10.17
CA SER A 76 -12.99 5.14 -10.25
C SER A 76 -13.90 3.92 -10.48
N PRO A 77 -13.38 2.83 -11.08
CA PRO A 77 -14.14 1.59 -11.22
C PRO A 77 -14.63 1.02 -9.88
N GLY A 78 -13.86 1.23 -8.80
CA GLY A 78 -14.26 0.84 -7.46
C GLY A 78 -15.47 1.63 -6.94
N ALA A 79 -15.56 2.92 -7.24
CA ALA A 79 -16.72 3.75 -6.87
C ALA A 79 -18.00 3.33 -7.62
N ASP A 80 -17.85 2.91 -8.88
CA ASP A 80 -18.98 2.40 -9.67
C ASP A 80 -19.46 1.04 -9.13
N ALA A 81 -18.54 0.16 -8.71
CA ALA A 81 -18.86 -1.14 -8.16
C ALA A 81 -19.44 -1.08 -6.74
N PHE A 82 -19.01 -0.11 -5.93
CA PHE A 82 -19.38 0.03 -4.52
C PHE A 82 -19.72 1.49 -4.17
N PRO A 83 -20.88 2.00 -4.65
CA PRO A 83 -21.26 3.40 -4.41
C PRO A 83 -21.46 3.75 -2.93
N ASP A 84 -21.78 2.76 -2.09
CA ASP A 84 -22.00 2.92 -0.65
C ASP A 84 -20.76 2.53 0.18
N GLY A 85 -19.61 2.28 -0.46
CA GLY A 85 -18.37 1.81 0.16
C GLY A 85 -18.14 0.33 -0.04
N PHE A 86 -16.88 -0.06 0.06
CA PHE A 86 -16.41 -1.41 -0.25
C PHE A 86 -17.13 -2.50 0.56
N ASP A 87 -17.85 -3.39 -0.12
CA ASP A 87 -18.63 -4.47 0.47
C ASP A 87 -18.34 -5.83 -0.22
N TYR A 88 -17.10 -6.30 -0.09
CA TYR A 88 -16.66 -7.59 -0.59
C TYR A 88 -15.81 -8.33 0.45
N GLY A 89 -15.92 -9.64 0.53
CA GLY A 89 -15.20 -10.48 1.48
C GLY A 89 -15.51 -10.09 2.93
N GLU A 90 -14.48 -9.74 3.68
CA GLU A 90 -14.63 -9.25 5.07
C GLU A 90 -14.90 -7.73 5.14
N ARG A 91 -15.16 -7.07 4.00
CA ARG A 91 -15.43 -5.63 3.87
C ARG A 91 -14.28 -4.71 4.27
N MET A 92 -13.11 -5.29 4.54
CA MET A 92 -11.92 -4.57 4.97
C MET A 92 -11.14 -4.05 3.76
N ILE A 93 -10.50 -2.88 3.90
CA ILE A 93 -9.75 -2.24 2.81
C ILE A 93 -8.63 -3.13 2.26
N ASN A 94 -8.04 -4.01 3.07
CA ASN A 94 -7.01 -4.94 2.59
C ASN A 94 -7.54 -6.07 1.67
N TRP A 95 -8.88 -6.23 1.53
CA TRP A 95 -9.51 -7.11 0.55
C TRP A 95 -9.73 -6.45 -0.81
N VAL A 96 -9.57 -5.14 -0.91
CA VAL A 96 -9.71 -4.40 -2.18
C VAL A 96 -8.77 -4.95 -3.25
N TRP A 97 -7.53 -5.26 -2.86
CA TRP A 97 -6.55 -5.87 -3.76
C TRP A 97 -7.06 -7.18 -4.36
N THR A 98 -7.46 -8.13 -3.50
CA THR A 98 -7.96 -9.44 -3.93
C THR A 98 -9.21 -9.31 -4.82
N TRP A 99 -10.15 -8.45 -4.42
CA TRP A 99 -11.34 -8.20 -5.22
C TRP A 99 -10.99 -7.70 -6.62
N ALA A 100 -10.07 -6.77 -6.74
CA ALA A 100 -9.70 -6.19 -8.03
C ALA A 100 -9.01 -7.20 -8.96
N GLU A 101 -8.24 -8.13 -8.40
CA GLU A 101 -7.62 -9.22 -9.17
C GLU A 101 -8.62 -10.29 -9.61
N GLU A 102 -9.71 -10.49 -8.85
CA GLU A 102 -10.75 -11.49 -9.13
C GLU A 102 -11.90 -10.92 -9.98
N SER A 103 -11.98 -9.59 -10.14
CA SER A 103 -13.06 -8.90 -10.86
C SER A 103 -12.58 -8.33 -12.19
N ASP A 104 -13.53 -8.06 -13.11
CA ASP A 104 -13.24 -7.36 -14.36
C ASP A 104 -13.21 -5.83 -14.23
N ALA A 105 -13.40 -5.29 -13.02
CA ALA A 105 -13.52 -3.84 -12.81
C ALA A 105 -12.25 -3.07 -13.23
N TYR A 106 -11.08 -3.67 -13.00
CA TYR A 106 -9.77 -3.11 -13.36
C TYR A 106 -9.04 -3.92 -14.44
N LYS A 107 -9.79 -4.59 -15.33
CA LYS A 107 -9.24 -5.49 -16.37
C LYS A 107 -8.23 -4.86 -17.32
N ASP A 108 -8.32 -3.53 -17.53
CA ASP A 108 -7.43 -2.80 -18.42
C ASP A 108 -6.17 -2.26 -17.69
N SER A 109 -6.06 -2.51 -16.38
CA SER A 109 -4.88 -2.17 -15.58
C SER A 109 -3.81 -3.25 -15.67
N GLU A 110 -2.54 -2.85 -15.71
CA GLU A 110 -1.40 -3.76 -15.57
C GLU A 110 -1.27 -4.30 -14.13
N ASN A 111 -1.82 -3.58 -13.14
CA ASN A 111 -1.77 -3.93 -11.73
C ASN A 111 -3.11 -3.64 -11.04
N PRO A 112 -4.16 -4.46 -11.30
CA PRO A 112 -5.52 -4.23 -10.82
C PRO A 112 -5.62 -3.98 -9.31
N GLY A 113 -4.97 -4.83 -8.51
CA GLY A 113 -4.97 -4.72 -7.06
C GLY A 113 -4.34 -3.43 -6.55
N LEU A 114 -3.24 -2.99 -7.19
CA LEU A 114 -2.54 -1.76 -6.83
C LEU A 114 -3.41 -0.52 -7.13
N ASP A 115 -3.98 -0.47 -8.34
CA ASP A 115 -4.80 0.66 -8.78
C ASP A 115 -6.08 0.77 -7.95
N ALA A 116 -6.76 -0.34 -7.70
CA ALA A 116 -7.94 -0.36 -6.84
C ALA A 116 -7.63 0.07 -5.41
N THR A 117 -6.51 -0.38 -4.85
CA THR A 117 -6.08 0.03 -3.50
C THR A 117 -5.76 1.53 -3.46
N ARG A 118 -5.10 2.07 -4.50
CA ARG A 118 -4.86 3.52 -4.64
C ARG A 118 -6.17 4.30 -4.67
N ASP A 119 -7.15 3.85 -5.44
CA ASP A 119 -8.44 4.52 -5.57
C ASP A 119 -9.24 4.48 -4.26
N ALA A 120 -9.22 3.36 -3.53
CA ALA A 120 -9.84 3.25 -2.22
C ALA A 120 -9.14 4.15 -1.19
N VAL A 121 -7.80 4.17 -1.17
CA VAL A 121 -7.04 5.04 -0.27
C VAL A 121 -7.29 6.51 -0.59
N SER A 122 -7.27 6.90 -1.88
CA SER A 122 -7.58 8.28 -2.31
C SER A 122 -8.97 8.72 -1.85
N GLY A 123 -9.97 7.84 -1.92
CA GLY A 123 -11.32 8.13 -1.43
C GLY A 123 -11.37 8.29 0.09
N VAL A 124 -10.65 7.45 0.84
CA VAL A 124 -10.60 7.50 2.30
C VAL A 124 -9.91 8.76 2.82
N VAL A 125 -8.76 9.12 2.25
CA VAL A 125 -7.99 10.30 2.72
C VAL A 125 -8.43 11.61 2.09
N GLY A 126 -9.22 11.57 1.01
CA GLY A 126 -9.65 12.75 0.26
C GLY A 126 -8.50 13.46 -0.48
N LEU A 127 -7.40 12.75 -0.74
CA LEU A 127 -6.22 13.26 -1.45
C LEU A 127 -5.99 12.45 -2.73
N HIS A 128 -5.55 13.13 -3.79
CA HIS A 128 -5.01 12.44 -4.95
C HIS A 128 -3.71 11.74 -4.59
N VAL A 129 -3.56 10.46 -4.92
CA VAL A 129 -2.31 9.72 -4.74
C VAL A 129 -1.51 9.79 -6.04
N ASP A 130 -0.35 10.44 -5.99
CA ASP A 130 0.50 10.67 -7.16
C ASP A 130 1.39 9.48 -7.49
N LYS A 131 1.88 8.80 -6.46
CA LYS A 131 2.79 7.66 -6.59
C LYS A 131 2.38 6.53 -5.65
N THR A 132 2.71 5.30 -6.06
CA THR A 132 2.51 4.12 -5.21
C THR A 132 3.80 3.34 -5.10
N MET A 133 4.12 2.92 -3.88
CA MET A 133 5.28 2.10 -3.55
C MET A 133 4.80 0.81 -2.87
N LEU A 134 5.04 -0.33 -3.52
CA LEU A 134 4.83 -1.64 -2.92
C LEU A 134 6.13 -2.13 -2.30
N VAL A 135 6.11 -2.42 -1.01
CA VAL A 135 7.28 -2.85 -0.24
C VAL A 135 7.01 -4.19 0.40
N ASN A 136 7.82 -5.18 0.10
CA ASN A 136 7.85 -6.45 0.84
C ASN A 136 8.91 -6.40 1.96
N MET A 137 8.90 -7.41 2.85
CA MET A 137 9.83 -7.48 3.99
C MET A 137 11.30 -7.37 3.58
N LYS A 138 11.70 -8.02 2.48
CA LYS A 138 13.09 -7.94 1.98
C LYS A 138 13.43 -6.57 1.39
N GLY A 139 12.47 -5.94 0.73
CA GLY A 139 12.61 -4.57 0.22
C GLY A 139 12.76 -3.58 1.37
N PHE A 140 11.96 -3.75 2.43
CA PHE A 140 12.04 -2.94 3.64
C PHE A 140 13.41 -3.08 4.33
N GLU A 141 13.90 -4.31 4.53
CA GLU A 141 15.22 -4.58 5.09
C GLU A 141 16.33 -3.84 4.32
N ARG A 142 16.34 -3.94 2.99
CA ARG A 142 17.33 -3.24 2.14
C ARG A 142 17.25 -1.71 2.26
N VAL A 143 16.04 -1.14 2.37
CA VAL A 143 15.89 0.30 2.58
C VAL A 143 16.50 0.71 3.92
N ILE A 144 16.20 -0.03 4.99
CA ILE A 144 16.76 0.25 6.31
C ILE A 144 18.29 0.10 6.32
N ASP A 145 18.83 -0.95 5.69
CA ASP A 145 20.27 -1.16 5.57
C ASP A 145 20.95 -0.03 4.81
N SER A 146 20.33 0.45 3.73
CA SER A 146 20.87 1.57 2.93
C SER A 146 20.92 2.89 3.70
N LEU A 147 20.07 3.06 4.70
CA LEU A 147 20.05 4.22 5.61
C LEU A 147 21.02 4.08 6.79
N GLY A 148 21.74 2.96 6.90
CA GLY A 148 22.65 2.68 8.01
C GLY A 148 21.95 2.11 9.25
N GLY A 149 20.73 1.61 9.10
CA GLY A 149 19.90 1.07 10.17
C GLY A 149 19.02 2.12 10.85
N VAL A 150 18.18 1.66 11.76
CA VAL A 150 17.35 2.52 12.64
C VAL A 150 17.55 2.11 14.09
N THR A 151 17.62 3.10 14.97
CA THR A 151 17.67 2.86 16.42
C THR A 151 16.24 2.81 16.96
N VAL A 152 15.88 1.72 17.60
CA VAL A 152 14.58 1.53 18.26
C VAL A 152 14.80 1.37 19.75
N ASP A 153 14.14 2.20 20.55
CA ASP A 153 14.09 2.03 22.00
C ASP A 153 13.03 0.96 22.34
N VAL A 154 13.48 -0.13 22.97
CA VAL A 154 12.60 -1.24 23.37
C VAL A 154 12.42 -1.17 24.89
N PRO A 155 11.30 -0.61 25.38
CA PRO A 155 11.13 -0.29 26.81
C PRO A 155 10.95 -1.51 27.71
N ARG A 156 10.77 -2.70 27.13
CA ARG A 156 10.67 -3.98 27.86
C ARG A 156 11.04 -5.15 26.95
N ASP A 157 11.48 -6.25 27.56
CA ASP A 157 11.76 -7.48 26.84
C ASP A 157 10.50 -8.00 26.12
N LEU A 158 10.64 -8.29 24.83
CA LEU A 158 9.60 -8.95 24.06
C LEU A 158 9.67 -10.47 24.33
N PRO A 159 8.56 -11.11 24.69
CA PRO A 159 8.55 -12.55 24.86
C PRO A 159 8.89 -13.22 23.53
N LYS A 160 9.83 -14.18 23.55
CA LYS A 160 10.07 -15.02 22.36
C LYS A 160 8.79 -15.80 22.06
N ALA A 161 8.29 -15.70 20.82
CA ALA A 161 7.24 -16.60 20.36
C ALA A 161 7.71 -18.05 20.55
N LYS A 162 6.90 -18.90 21.16
CA LYS A 162 7.17 -20.33 21.18
C LYS A 162 7.11 -20.82 19.74
N GLU A 163 8.12 -21.59 19.31
CA GLU A 163 8.09 -22.25 18.00
C GLU A 163 6.75 -23.01 17.87
N GLY A 164 5.99 -22.70 16.81
CA GLY A 164 4.74 -23.39 16.48
C GLY A 164 3.45 -22.69 16.93
N VAL A 165 3.49 -21.46 17.41
CA VAL A 165 2.28 -20.64 17.66
C VAL A 165 2.34 -19.40 16.76
N CYS A 166 1.75 -19.50 15.59
CA CYS A 166 1.27 -18.38 14.78
C CYS A 166 -0.25 -18.44 14.76
#